data_5ef3c279977f0d09589df639f66a0dee
#
_entry.id   5ef3c279977f0d09589df639f66a0dee
#
_cell.length_a   1.000
_cell.length_b   1.000
_cell.length_c   1.000
_cell.angle_alpha   90.00
_cell.angle_beta   90.00
_cell.angle_gamma   90.00
#
_symmetry.space_group_name_H-M   'P 1'
#
loop_
_entity.id
_entity.type
_entity.pdbx_description
1 polymer ?
#
loop_
_entity_poly.entity_id
_entity_poly.type
_entity_poly.pdbx_seq_one_letter_code
_entity_poly.pdbx_strand_id
1 'polypeptide(L)'
;MEALKTIIRDVPDFPKKGIIFKDITPMLSDPGLFQKAIDILKGRYEDKKIDRIVGIEARGFVFASALAYALGAGVTMVRKPGKLPYKTHRKTYSLEYGEDSIEVHQDAFKNGQRIVIIDDVLATGGTLAACVDLVQNNFQVELVEIALLIELDFLGGRQKLDGLPIYSMIHF
;
A
#
# COMPACT_ATOMS: atom_id res chain seq x y z
N MET A 1 17.94 7.34 -3.06
CA MET A 1 17.46 6.06 -2.46
C MET A 1 18.19 5.75 -1.16
N GLU A 2 19.53 5.80 -1.13
CA GLU A 2 20.32 5.42 0.07
C GLU A 2 19.87 6.14 1.35
N ALA A 3 19.72 7.48 1.32
CA ALA A 3 19.26 8.24 2.48
C ALA A 3 17.87 7.81 3.01
N LEU A 4 16.96 7.39 2.11
CA LEU A 4 15.65 6.85 2.51
C LEU A 4 15.79 5.46 3.16
N LYS A 5 16.73 4.64 2.70
CA LYS A 5 16.98 3.32 3.27
C LYS A 5 17.62 3.42 4.65
N THR A 6 18.62 4.29 4.80
CA THR A 6 19.40 4.45 6.04
C THR A 6 18.57 5.00 7.20
N ILE A 7 17.56 5.85 6.93
CA ILE A 7 16.73 6.44 7.98
C ILE A 7 15.70 5.48 8.57
N ILE A 8 15.38 4.37 7.84
CA ILE A 8 14.44 3.36 8.32
C ILE A 8 15.07 2.62 9.48
N ARG A 9 14.36 2.62 10.61
CA ARG A 9 14.86 2.05 11.87
C ARG A 9 14.50 0.59 11.99
N ASP A 10 15.49 -0.23 12.36
CA ASP A 10 15.26 -1.62 12.75
C ASP A 10 14.84 -1.69 14.22
N VAL A 11 13.68 -2.32 14.46
CA VAL A 11 13.18 -2.60 15.81
C VAL A 11 13.17 -4.12 16.00
N PRO A 12 14.16 -4.68 16.71
CA PRO A 12 14.22 -6.12 16.99
C PRO A 12 13.04 -6.57 17.86
N ASP A 13 12.63 -7.82 17.66
CA ASP A 13 11.62 -8.52 18.46
C ASP A 13 10.24 -7.81 18.52
N PHE A 14 9.84 -7.12 17.44
CA PHE A 14 8.53 -6.49 17.35
C PHE A 14 7.77 -7.00 16.10
N PRO A 15 6.46 -7.32 16.20
CA PRO A 15 5.63 -7.41 17.41
C PRO A 15 5.87 -8.72 18.22
N LYS A 16 6.72 -9.60 17.71
CA LYS A 16 7.07 -10.90 18.31
C LYS A 16 8.58 -11.14 18.25
N LYS A 17 9.09 -11.91 19.20
CA LYS A 17 10.50 -12.34 19.22
C LYS A 17 10.93 -12.97 17.88
N GLY A 18 12.09 -12.55 17.38
CA GLY A 18 12.68 -13.02 16.11
C GLY A 18 12.24 -12.20 14.87
N ILE A 19 11.33 -11.25 14.98
CA ILE A 19 10.94 -10.35 13.90
C ILE A 19 11.70 -9.04 14.02
N ILE A 20 12.31 -8.58 12.93
CA ILE A 20 12.88 -7.24 12.81
C ILE A 20 11.87 -6.36 12.06
N PHE A 21 11.23 -5.46 12.79
CA PHE A 21 10.26 -4.55 12.21
C PHE A 21 10.96 -3.33 11.59
N LYS A 22 10.61 -3.00 10.36
CA LYS A 22 11.11 -1.81 9.66
C LYS A 22 10.21 -0.62 9.98
N ASP A 23 10.69 0.24 10.88
CA ASP A 23 9.97 1.41 11.34
C ASP A 23 10.27 2.62 10.44
N ILE A 24 9.24 3.10 9.77
CA ILE A 24 9.29 4.24 8.84
C ILE A 24 9.07 5.59 9.53
N THR A 25 8.75 5.61 10.84
CA THR A 25 8.41 6.87 11.53
C THR A 25 9.54 7.92 11.52
N PRO A 26 10.84 7.55 11.59
CA PRO A 26 11.91 8.53 11.42
C PRO A 26 11.87 9.22 10.04
N MET A 27 11.57 8.46 8.96
CA MET A 27 11.46 9.04 7.63
C MET A 27 10.23 9.96 7.52
N LEU A 28 9.09 9.56 8.11
CA LEU A 28 7.88 10.39 8.11
C LEU A 28 8.05 11.69 8.89
N SER A 29 8.91 11.68 9.92
CA SER A 29 9.21 12.85 10.76
C SER A 29 10.22 13.81 10.14
N ASP A 30 10.97 13.36 9.13
CA ASP A 30 11.89 14.21 8.38
C ASP A 30 11.20 14.81 7.16
N PRO A 31 10.93 16.13 7.13
CA PRO A 31 10.17 16.74 6.05
C PRO A 31 10.84 16.59 4.68
N GLY A 32 12.18 16.62 4.62
CA GLY A 32 12.92 16.48 3.35
C GLY A 32 12.89 15.06 2.82
N LEU A 33 13.01 14.06 3.68
CA LEU A 33 12.96 12.66 3.27
C LEU A 33 11.54 12.21 2.93
N PHE A 34 10.54 12.67 3.69
CA PHE A 34 9.15 12.37 3.34
C PHE A 34 8.78 13.00 2.00
N GLN A 35 9.09 14.29 1.79
CA GLN A 35 8.89 14.95 0.50
C GLN A 35 9.58 14.20 -0.63
N LYS A 36 10.85 13.83 -0.46
CA LYS A 36 11.61 13.07 -1.44
C LYS A 36 10.94 11.73 -1.81
N ALA A 37 10.40 11.00 -0.84
CA ALA A 37 9.68 9.75 -1.11
C ALA A 37 8.42 10.01 -1.95
N ILE A 38 7.65 11.05 -1.64
CA ILE A 38 6.46 11.42 -2.41
C ILE A 38 6.84 11.92 -3.81
N ASP A 39 7.90 12.71 -3.96
CA ASP A 39 8.35 13.21 -5.27
C ASP A 39 8.81 12.08 -6.20
N ILE A 40 9.46 11.05 -5.67
CA ILE A 40 9.82 9.84 -6.44
C ILE A 40 8.54 9.13 -6.95
N LEU A 41 7.54 8.94 -6.08
CA LEU A 41 6.26 8.34 -6.47
C LEU A 41 5.51 9.23 -7.46
N LYS A 42 5.47 10.54 -7.22
CA LYS A 42 4.86 11.50 -8.15
C LYS A 42 5.46 11.39 -9.54
N GLY A 43 6.81 11.49 -9.67
CA GLY A 43 7.49 11.40 -10.96
C GLY A 43 7.24 10.07 -11.69
N ARG A 44 6.93 8.98 -10.95
CA ARG A 44 6.56 7.69 -11.55
C ARG A 44 5.16 7.67 -12.16
N TYR A 45 4.23 8.48 -11.63
CA TYR A 45 2.80 8.40 -11.98
C TYR A 45 2.22 9.65 -12.64
N GLU A 46 2.92 10.79 -12.67
CA GLU A 46 2.37 12.07 -13.16
C GLU A 46 1.85 12.02 -14.62
N ASP A 47 2.46 11.20 -15.47
CA ASP A 47 2.04 11.02 -16.86
C ASP A 47 1.05 9.85 -17.06
N LYS A 48 0.68 9.12 -16.00
CA LYS A 48 -0.13 7.90 -16.12
C LYS A 48 -1.63 8.13 -15.94
N LYS A 49 -2.09 9.37 -15.75
CA LYS A 49 -3.52 9.73 -15.59
C LYS A 49 -4.21 8.88 -14.52
N ILE A 50 -3.69 8.92 -13.30
CA ILE A 50 -4.24 8.17 -12.18
C ILE A 50 -5.47 8.88 -11.62
N ASP A 51 -6.61 8.17 -11.52
CA ASP A 51 -7.85 8.70 -10.96
C ASP A 51 -7.93 8.52 -9.43
N ARG A 52 -7.41 7.40 -8.92
CA ARG A 52 -7.48 7.04 -7.51
C ARG A 52 -6.19 6.41 -7.00
N ILE A 53 -5.81 6.83 -5.79
CA ILE A 53 -4.79 6.13 -5.01
C ILE A 53 -5.50 5.36 -3.89
N VAL A 54 -5.32 4.05 -3.89
CA VAL A 54 -5.93 3.14 -2.93
C VAL A 54 -4.93 2.87 -1.81
N GLY A 55 -5.19 3.42 -0.63
CA GLY A 55 -4.33 3.21 0.54
C GLY A 55 -4.86 2.10 1.45
N ILE A 56 -3.96 1.26 1.98
CA ILE A 56 -4.30 0.20 2.92
C ILE A 56 -4.07 0.69 4.36
N GLU A 57 -5.04 0.43 5.25
CA GLU A 57 -4.95 0.79 6.68
C GLU A 57 -3.77 0.08 7.36
N ALA A 58 -2.93 0.81 8.10
CA ALA A 58 -3.08 2.22 8.41
C ALA A 58 -1.98 3.08 7.73
N ARG A 59 -0.76 2.56 7.61
CA ARG A 59 0.41 3.34 7.16
C ARG A 59 0.37 3.67 5.68
N GLY A 60 -0.27 2.82 4.86
CA GLY A 60 -0.54 3.11 3.45
C GLY A 60 -1.32 4.40 3.23
N PHE A 61 -2.16 4.82 4.19
CA PHE A 61 -2.91 6.08 4.08
C PHE A 61 -2.05 7.32 4.02
N VAL A 62 -0.91 7.32 4.71
CA VAL A 62 0.02 8.45 4.71
C VAL A 62 0.54 8.72 3.31
N PHE A 63 1.00 7.66 2.63
CA PHE A 63 1.51 7.76 1.26
C PHE A 63 0.40 7.99 0.25
N ALA A 64 -0.74 7.31 0.41
CA ALA A 64 -1.89 7.46 -0.48
C ALA A 64 -2.40 8.90 -0.51
N SER A 65 -2.54 9.53 0.65
CA SER A 65 -3.04 10.91 0.77
C SER A 65 -2.06 11.92 0.16
N ALA A 66 -0.78 11.78 0.47
CA ALA A 66 0.24 12.69 -0.04
C ALA A 66 0.42 12.55 -1.56
N LEU A 67 0.46 11.29 -2.07
CA LEU A 67 0.61 11.04 -3.50
C LEU A 67 -0.64 11.50 -4.28
N ALA A 68 -1.83 11.21 -3.79
CA ALA A 68 -3.08 11.65 -4.42
C ALA A 68 -3.15 13.18 -4.54
N TYR A 69 -2.79 13.89 -3.47
CA TYR A 69 -2.69 15.35 -3.49
C TYR A 69 -1.69 15.84 -4.54
N ALA A 70 -0.51 15.22 -4.59
CA ALA A 70 0.56 15.60 -5.52
C ALA A 70 0.21 15.34 -7.00
N LEU A 71 -0.68 14.38 -7.28
CA LEU A 71 -1.15 14.01 -8.63
C LEU A 71 -2.49 14.63 -9.02
N GLY A 72 -3.20 15.28 -8.10
CA GLY A 72 -4.59 15.72 -8.33
C GLY A 72 -5.58 14.56 -8.44
N ALA A 73 -5.27 13.40 -7.85
CA ALA A 73 -6.11 12.20 -7.83
C ALA A 73 -6.96 12.12 -6.55
N GLY A 74 -7.97 11.25 -6.55
CA GLY A 74 -8.73 10.95 -5.34
C GLY A 74 -8.07 9.85 -4.49
N VAL A 75 -8.49 9.76 -3.21
CA VAL A 75 -8.07 8.68 -2.29
C VAL A 75 -9.21 7.69 -2.10
N THR A 76 -8.90 6.40 -2.09
CA THR A 76 -9.79 5.33 -1.64
C THR A 76 -9.15 4.61 -0.47
N MET A 77 -9.88 4.45 0.62
CA MET A 77 -9.40 3.79 1.84
C MET A 77 -9.84 2.32 1.85
N VAL A 78 -8.89 1.40 1.97
CA VAL A 78 -9.13 0.00 2.32
C VAL A 78 -8.85 -0.18 3.80
N ARG A 79 -9.84 -0.66 4.56
CA ARG A 79 -9.81 -0.64 6.01
C ARG A 79 -10.12 -2.00 6.64
N LYS A 80 -9.78 -2.14 7.91
CA LYS A 80 -10.22 -3.27 8.74
C LYS A 80 -11.74 -3.25 8.94
N PRO A 81 -12.38 -4.41 9.19
CA PRO A 81 -13.83 -4.50 9.33
C PRO A 81 -14.43 -3.53 10.35
N GLY A 82 -15.58 -2.97 9.98
CA GLY A 82 -16.33 -2.06 10.85
C GLY A 82 -15.74 -0.65 10.99
N LYS A 83 -14.71 -0.30 10.19
CA LYS A 83 -14.11 1.05 10.20
C LYS A 83 -14.70 1.99 9.16
N LEU A 84 -15.44 1.46 8.20
CA LEU A 84 -16.09 2.24 7.14
C LEU A 84 -17.58 2.40 7.46
N PRO A 85 -18.13 3.64 7.38
CA PRO A 85 -19.49 3.92 7.87
C PRO A 85 -20.61 3.61 6.85
N TYR A 86 -20.26 3.30 5.60
CA TYR A 86 -21.22 2.99 4.54
C TYR A 86 -21.17 1.51 4.16
N LYS A 87 -22.00 1.06 3.20
CA LYS A 87 -22.00 -0.31 2.68
C LYS A 87 -20.63 -0.68 2.10
N THR A 88 -20.13 -1.85 2.45
CA THR A 88 -18.81 -2.32 2.05
C THR A 88 -18.86 -3.61 1.25
N HIS A 89 -17.84 -3.82 0.41
CA HIS A 89 -17.38 -5.13 0.00
C HIS A 89 -16.30 -5.57 0.98
N ARG A 90 -16.24 -6.87 1.28
CA ARG A 90 -15.30 -7.45 2.23
C ARG A 90 -14.55 -8.62 1.63
N LYS A 91 -13.27 -8.73 1.95
CA LYS A 91 -12.42 -9.90 1.65
C LYS A 91 -11.78 -10.39 2.93
N THR A 92 -12.00 -11.66 3.24
CA THR A 92 -11.27 -12.39 4.29
C THR A 92 -10.12 -13.14 3.65
N TYR A 93 -8.97 -13.19 4.30
CA TYR A 93 -7.77 -13.87 3.83
C TYR A 93 -7.01 -14.49 4.99
N SER A 94 -6.30 -15.58 4.71
CA SER A 94 -5.54 -16.32 5.71
C SER A 94 -4.19 -15.64 5.97
N LEU A 95 -3.80 -15.58 7.23
CA LEU A 95 -2.46 -15.25 7.70
C LEU A 95 -1.71 -16.54 8.07
N GLU A 96 -0.44 -16.43 8.42
CA GLU A 96 0.31 -17.56 8.99
C GLU A 96 -0.34 -18.09 10.27
N TYR A 97 -0.98 -17.20 11.02
CA TYR A 97 -1.73 -17.52 12.25
C TYR A 97 -3.07 -16.81 12.24
N GLY A 98 -4.13 -17.54 11.83
CA GLY A 98 -5.50 -17.03 11.82
C GLY A 98 -5.93 -16.40 10.50
N GLU A 99 -7.02 -15.64 10.57
CA GLU A 99 -7.60 -14.92 9.43
C GLU A 99 -7.66 -13.43 9.72
N ASP A 100 -7.62 -12.64 8.66
CA ASP A 100 -7.84 -11.22 8.72
C ASP A 100 -8.80 -10.81 7.61
N SER A 101 -9.35 -9.60 7.68
CA SER A 101 -10.28 -9.10 6.67
C SER A 101 -10.04 -7.64 6.39
N ILE A 102 -10.37 -7.25 5.17
CA ILE A 102 -10.34 -5.87 4.73
C ILE A 102 -11.64 -5.51 4.01
N GLU A 103 -12.00 -4.25 4.04
CA GLU A 103 -13.22 -3.70 3.46
C GLU A 103 -12.94 -2.46 2.63
N VAL A 104 -13.76 -2.27 1.60
CA VAL A 104 -13.81 -1.05 0.78
C VAL A 104 -15.28 -0.67 0.56
N HIS A 105 -15.60 0.62 0.47
CA HIS A 105 -16.96 1.07 0.18
C HIS A 105 -17.45 0.58 -1.18
N GLN A 106 -18.74 0.22 -1.28
CA GLN A 106 -19.35 -0.26 -2.53
C GLN A 106 -19.38 0.79 -3.64
N ASP A 107 -19.33 2.07 -3.30
CA ASP A 107 -19.30 3.21 -4.20
C ASP A 107 -17.89 3.84 -4.37
N ALA A 108 -16.85 3.08 -4.02
CA ALA A 108 -15.47 3.58 -3.99
C ALA A 108 -14.93 4.01 -5.35
N PHE A 109 -15.41 3.37 -6.44
CA PHE A 109 -14.89 3.59 -7.78
C PHE A 109 -16.00 3.78 -8.82
N LYS A 110 -15.65 4.48 -9.90
CA LYS A 110 -16.42 4.50 -11.16
C LYS A 110 -15.76 3.57 -12.16
N ASN A 111 -16.56 3.01 -13.07
CA ASN A 111 -16.04 2.12 -14.13
C ASN A 111 -14.97 2.83 -14.97
N GLY A 112 -13.91 2.09 -15.30
CA GLY A 112 -12.81 2.55 -16.14
C GLY A 112 -11.78 3.44 -15.44
N GLN A 113 -11.91 3.71 -14.13
CA GLN A 113 -10.90 4.46 -13.40
C GLN A 113 -9.57 3.74 -13.34
N ARG A 114 -8.49 4.51 -13.47
CA ARG A 114 -7.10 4.06 -13.35
C ARG A 114 -6.64 4.24 -11.91
N ILE A 115 -6.16 3.16 -11.31
CA ILE A 115 -5.82 3.14 -9.88
C ILE A 115 -4.39 2.68 -9.62
N VAL A 116 -3.82 3.19 -8.54
CA VAL A 116 -2.60 2.68 -7.90
C VAL A 116 -2.96 2.22 -6.49
N ILE A 117 -2.62 0.99 -6.14
CA ILE A 117 -2.69 0.50 -4.75
C ILE A 117 -1.37 0.83 -4.07
N ILE A 118 -1.40 1.40 -2.87
CA ILE A 118 -0.19 1.76 -2.14
C ILE A 118 -0.24 1.28 -0.69
N ASP A 119 0.88 0.73 -0.25
CA ASP A 119 1.15 0.45 1.16
C ASP A 119 2.60 0.79 1.49
N ASP A 120 2.96 0.75 2.76
CA ASP A 120 4.33 1.04 3.19
C ASP A 120 5.26 -0.16 3.04
N VAL A 121 4.81 -1.39 3.30
CA VAL A 121 5.65 -2.59 3.31
C VAL A 121 5.00 -3.78 2.60
N LEU A 122 5.72 -4.37 1.65
CA LEU A 122 5.47 -5.72 1.17
C LEU A 122 6.27 -6.71 2.05
N ALA A 123 5.56 -7.42 2.92
CA ALA A 123 6.11 -8.53 3.69
C ALA A 123 5.74 -9.88 3.03
N THR A 124 4.77 -10.60 3.54
CA THR A 124 4.32 -11.89 2.98
C THR A 124 3.32 -11.77 1.82
N GLY A 125 2.89 -10.56 1.46
CA GLY A 125 2.00 -10.26 0.34
C GLY A 125 0.51 -10.57 0.55
N GLY A 126 0.12 -11.17 1.66
CA GLY A 126 -1.28 -11.59 1.89
C GLY A 126 -2.29 -10.45 1.85
N THR A 127 -2.01 -9.35 2.54
CA THR A 127 -2.89 -8.17 2.57
C THR A 127 -3.03 -7.51 1.20
N LEU A 128 -1.92 -7.37 0.47
CA LEU A 128 -1.92 -6.79 -0.87
C LEU A 128 -2.69 -7.68 -1.86
N ALA A 129 -2.47 -9.00 -1.84
CA ALA A 129 -3.23 -9.92 -2.67
C ALA A 129 -4.73 -9.85 -2.37
N ALA A 130 -5.11 -9.83 -1.09
CA ALA A 130 -6.51 -9.66 -0.69
C ALA A 130 -7.09 -8.32 -1.15
N CYS A 131 -6.30 -7.24 -1.12
CA CYS A 131 -6.72 -5.93 -1.60
C CYS A 131 -6.95 -5.91 -3.11
N VAL A 132 -6.04 -6.50 -3.89
CA VAL A 132 -6.21 -6.65 -5.35
C VAL A 132 -7.46 -7.46 -5.68
N ASP A 133 -7.63 -8.62 -5.05
CA ASP A 133 -8.83 -9.45 -5.22
C ASP A 133 -10.11 -8.69 -4.86
N LEU A 134 -10.11 -7.96 -3.73
CA LEU A 134 -11.26 -7.18 -3.28
C LEU A 134 -11.65 -6.14 -4.32
N VAL A 135 -10.68 -5.44 -4.89
CA VAL A 135 -10.93 -4.38 -5.87
C VAL A 135 -11.33 -4.98 -7.23
N GLN A 136 -10.56 -5.92 -7.78
CA GLN A 136 -10.80 -6.44 -9.13
C GLN A 136 -12.07 -7.29 -9.24
N ASN A 137 -12.47 -7.98 -8.17
CA ASN A 137 -13.70 -8.79 -8.18
C ASN A 137 -14.98 -7.97 -8.01
N ASN A 138 -14.89 -6.73 -7.53
CA ASN A 138 -16.08 -5.92 -7.25
C ASN A 138 -16.19 -4.67 -8.14
N PHE A 139 -15.12 -4.27 -8.84
CA PHE A 139 -15.10 -3.03 -9.63
C PHE A 139 -14.43 -3.22 -10.98
N GLN A 140 -14.93 -2.49 -11.98
CA GLN A 140 -14.33 -2.43 -13.32
C GLN A 140 -13.32 -1.27 -13.38
N VAL A 141 -12.13 -1.49 -12.82
CA VAL A 141 -11.04 -0.50 -12.77
C VAL A 141 -9.77 -1.06 -13.41
N GLU A 142 -8.88 -0.17 -13.84
CA GLU A 142 -7.55 -0.53 -14.33
C GLU A 142 -6.52 -0.39 -13.21
N LEU A 143 -5.99 -1.50 -12.72
CA LEU A 143 -4.85 -1.49 -11.80
C LEU A 143 -3.57 -1.17 -12.58
N VAL A 144 -3.09 0.07 -12.44
CA VAL A 144 -1.87 0.51 -13.11
C VAL A 144 -0.64 -0.07 -12.45
N GLU A 145 -0.59 -0.08 -11.12
CA GLU A 145 0.56 -0.62 -10.36
C GLU A 145 0.24 -0.74 -8.86
N ILE A 146 0.95 -1.63 -8.20
CA ILE A 146 1.05 -1.69 -6.73
C ILE A 146 2.34 -0.97 -6.36
N ALA A 147 2.26 0.07 -5.54
CA ALA A 147 3.39 0.88 -5.11
C ALA A 147 3.71 0.63 -3.64
N LEU A 148 4.98 0.47 -3.33
CA LEU A 148 5.46 0.16 -1.98
C LEU A 148 6.66 1.01 -1.63
N LEU A 149 6.71 1.48 -0.39
CA LEU A 149 7.93 2.10 0.12
C LEU A 149 9.02 1.06 0.32
N ILE A 150 8.69 -0.07 0.95
CA ILE A 150 9.62 -1.13 1.32
C ILE A 150 9.16 -2.48 0.80
N GLU A 151 10.09 -3.29 0.32
CA GLU A 151 9.92 -4.72 0.09
C GLU A 151 10.90 -5.51 0.94
N LEU A 152 10.41 -6.53 1.65
CA LEU A 152 11.22 -7.47 2.41
C LEU A 152 11.44 -8.71 1.52
N ASP A 153 12.49 -8.68 0.71
CA ASP A 153 12.76 -9.68 -0.35
C ASP A 153 12.82 -11.11 0.20
N PHE A 154 13.37 -11.27 1.41
CA PHE A 154 13.55 -12.57 2.07
C PHE A 154 12.22 -13.24 2.46
N LEU A 155 11.10 -12.52 2.47
CA LEU A 155 9.77 -13.07 2.76
C LEU A 155 9.02 -13.56 1.51
N GLY A 156 9.54 -13.26 0.31
CA GLY A 156 8.97 -13.74 -0.94
C GLY A 156 7.55 -13.30 -1.24
N GLY A 157 7.09 -12.20 -0.63
CA GLY A 157 5.70 -11.73 -0.74
C GLY A 157 5.25 -11.41 -2.16
N ARG A 158 6.18 -11.05 -3.04
CA ARG A 158 5.93 -10.80 -4.46
C ARG A 158 5.35 -12.02 -5.19
N GLN A 159 5.68 -13.24 -4.74
CA GLN A 159 5.14 -14.47 -5.34
C GLN A 159 3.61 -14.58 -5.26
N LYS A 160 2.98 -13.99 -4.22
CA LYS A 160 1.52 -13.94 -4.11
C LYS A 160 0.86 -12.92 -5.02
N LEU A 161 1.65 -12.09 -5.67
CA LEU A 161 1.24 -11.00 -6.54
C LEU A 161 1.76 -11.22 -7.98
N ASP A 162 2.06 -12.49 -8.32
CA ASP A 162 2.64 -12.85 -9.62
C ASP A 162 1.76 -12.37 -10.77
N GLY A 163 2.40 -11.88 -11.83
CA GLY A 163 1.72 -11.28 -12.98
C GLY A 163 1.18 -9.86 -12.77
N LEU A 164 1.27 -9.29 -11.56
CA LEU A 164 0.84 -7.91 -11.29
C LEU A 164 2.01 -6.93 -11.41
N PRO A 165 1.75 -5.70 -11.89
CA PRO A 165 2.78 -4.65 -11.92
C PRO A 165 3.06 -4.14 -10.50
N ILE A 166 4.30 -4.31 -10.02
CA ILE A 166 4.72 -3.92 -8.67
C ILE A 166 5.97 -3.06 -8.74
N TYR A 167 5.93 -1.95 -8.03
CA TYR A 167 7.06 -1.08 -7.79
C TYR A 167 7.36 -1.00 -6.30
N SER A 168 8.58 -1.34 -5.91
CA SER A 168 9.09 -1.17 -4.55
C SER A 168 10.25 -0.18 -4.55
N MET A 169 10.17 0.83 -3.70
CA MET A 169 11.16 1.90 -3.67
C MET A 169 12.46 1.45 -3.01
N ILE A 170 12.36 0.67 -1.94
CA ILE A 170 13.49 0.22 -1.10
C ILE A 170 13.37 -1.29 -0.89
N HIS A 171 14.49 -2.00 -1.00
CA HIS A 171 14.58 -3.44 -0.77
C HIS A 171 15.47 -3.77 0.43
N PHE A 172 15.06 -4.74 1.25
CA PHE A 172 15.82 -5.31 2.37
C PHE A 172 15.89 -6.83 2.26
#